data_af628867c13344465e28e133a1eae931
#
_entry.id   af628867c13344465e28e133a1eae931
#
_cell.length_a   1.000
_cell.length_b   1.000
_cell.length_c   1.000
_cell.angle_alpha   90.00
_cell.angle_beta   90.00
_cell.angle_gamma   90.00
#
_symmetry.space_group_name_H-M   'P 1'
#
loop_
_entity.id
_entity.type
_entity.pdbx_description
1 polymer ?
#
loop_
_entity_poly.entity_id
_entity_poly.type
_entity_poly.pdbx_seq_one_letter_code
_entity_poly.pdbx_strand_id
1 'polypeptide(L)'
;MNTDDTITIYDVAREAGVSMATVSRVVNGNKNVKENTRKKVLEVIDRLDYRPNAVARGLASKKTTTVGVVIPNIANSYFSILAKGIDDIAAMYKYNIVLASSDEDDDKDVNVVNTLFAKQVDGIIFMGHHLTEKIRAEFSRSRTPVVLAGTVDLDHQLPSVNIDYRAAVSNVVDILAENHKCIAFVSGPLIDDINGKVRLAGYKEGLKHNKLDFKEGLVFEANYSYKEGFELAQRVINSGATAAYVAEDELAAGLLNGLFEAGKRVPEDFEIITSNDSPVVQYTRPNLSSISQPVYDLGAVSMRMLTKIMNKEELEEKEILLNHGIKKRGTTK
;
A
#
# COMPACT_ATOMS: atom_id res chain seq x y z
N MET A 1 -47.80 -0.07 -14.18
CA MET A 1 -46.59 0.60 -14.66
C MET A 1 -45.41 -0.25 -14.26
N ASN A 2 -44.71 -0.86 -15.20
CA ASN A 2 -43.53 -1.67 -14.93
C ASN A 2 -42.43 -0.75 -14.36
N THR A 3 -41.99 -1.00 -13.16
CA THR A 3 -41.03 -0.21 -12.39
C THR A 3 -39.57 -0.53 -12.72
N ASP A 4 -39.27 -1.06 -13.91
CA ASP A 4 -37.93 -1.53 -14.30
C ASP A 4 -37.29 -0.75 -15.48
N ASP A 5 -37.88 0.33 -15.95
CA ASP A 5 -37.27 1.15 -17.01
C ASP A 5 -36.30 2.17 -16.41
N THR A 6 -35.04 1.80 -16.33
CA THR A 6 -33.94 2.71 -15.96
C THR A 6 -33.90 3.88 -16.94
N ILE A 7 -34.10 5.10 -16.44
CA ILE A 7 -34.02 6.34 -17.25
C ILE A 7 -32.66 6.41 -17.96
N THR A 8 -32.71 6.64 -19.27
CA THR A 8 -31.52 6.65 -20.13
C THR A 8 -31.18 8.06 -20.61
N ILE A 9 -30.00 8.24 -21.19
CA ILE A 9 -29.61 9.50 -21.84
C ILE A 9 -30.54 9.86 -23.00
N TYR A 10 -31.18 8.86 -23.64
CA TYR A 10 -32.16 9.06 -24.70
C TYR A 10 -33.44 9.73 -24.19
N ASP A 11 -33.88 9.36 -22.99
CA ASP A 11 -35.08 9.93 -22.38
C ASP A 11 -34.85 11.39 -22.01
N VAL A 12 -33.67 11.68 -21.40
CA VAL A 12 -33.26 13.06 -21.11
C VAL A 12 -33.18 13.91 -22.40
N ALA A 13 -32.59 13.38 -23.47
CA ALA A 13 -32.44 14.07 -24.76
C ALA A 13 -33.80 14.37 -25.36
N ARG A 14 -34.74 13.40 -25.37
CA ARG A 14 -36.10 13.53 -25.85
C ARG A 14 -36.87 14.59 -25.08
N GLU A 15 -36.86 14.52 -23.74
CA GLU A 15 -37.56 15.47 -22.87
C GLU A 15 -37.00 16.90 -22.92
N ALA A 16 -35.69 17.03 -23.04
CA ALA A 16 -35.02 18.33 -23.16
C ALA A 16 -35.08 18.88 -24.60
N GLY A 17 -35.52 18.11 -25.60
CA GLY A 17 -35.57 18.52 -27.01
C GLY A 17 -34.19 18.81 -27.58
N VAL A 18 -33.16 18.03 -27.19
CA VAL A 18 -31.79 18.19 -27.66
C VAL A 18 -31.19 16.85 -28.11
N SER A 19 -30.04 16.87 -28.76
CA SER A 19 -29.33 15.60 -29.08
C SER A 19 -28.68 14.99 -27.85
N MET A 20 -28.49 13.65 -27.86
CA MET A 20 -27.72 12.95 -26.84
C MET A 20 -26.31 13.52 -26.64
N ALA A 21 -25.66 13.93 -27.74
CA ALA A 21 -24.36 14.58 -27.69
C ALA A 21 -24.39 15.87 -26.86
N THR A 22 -25.51 16.62 -26.93
CA THR A 22 -25.73 17.85 -26.14
C THR A 22 -25.91 17.49 -24.65
N VAL A 23 -26.73 16.47 -24.34
CA VAL A 23 -26.91 16.00 -22.97
C VAL A 23 -25.55 15.54 -22.40
N SER A 24 -24.80 14.72 -23.14
CA SER A 24 -23.46 14.26 -22.72
C SER A 24 -22.50 15.43 -22.47
N ARG A 25 -22.51 16.47 -23.31
CA ARG A 25 -21.69 17.67 -23.08
C ARG A 25 -22.08 18.42 -21.80
N VAL A 26 -23.36 18.52 -21.50
CA VAL A 26 -23.87 19.18 -20.28
C VAL A 26 -23.45 18.38 -19.06
N VAL A 27 -23.67 17.05 -19.05
CA VAL A 27 -23.31 16.14 -17.96
C VAL A 27 -21.81 16.16 -17.68
N ASN A 28 -20.98 16.25 -18.73
CA ASN A 28 -19.52 16.31 -18.61
C ASN A 28 -18.99 17.73 -18.35
N GLY A 29 -19.85 18.71 -18.08
CA GLY A 29 -19.43 20.07 -17.72
C GLY A 29 -18.81 20.88 -18.86
N ASN A 30 -19.00 20.48 -20.12
CA ASN A 30 -18.41 21.17 -21.27
C ASN A 30 -18.93 22.61 -21.37
N LYS A 31 -18.02 23.59 -21.40
CA LYS A 31 -18.35 25.04 -21.42
C LYS A 31 -18.97 25.49 -22.73
N ASN A 32 -18.82 24.72 -23.81
CA ASN A 32 -19.32 25.10 -25.16
C ASN A 32 -20.82 24.81 -25.37
N VAL A 33 -21.63 24.72 -24.33
CA VAL A 33 -23.07 24.56 -24.37
C VAL A 33 -23.71 25.87 -23.93
N LYS A 34 -24.66 26.42 -24.74
CA LYS A 34 -25.39 27.63 -24.40
C LYS A 34 -26.06 27.51 -23.04
N GLU A 35 -25.99 28.56 -22.22
CA GLU A 35 -26.49 28.61 -20.84
C GLU A 35 -27.94 28.11 -20.72
N ASN A 36 -28.85 28.64 -21.59
CA ASN A 36 -30.25 28.22 -21.58
C ASN A 36 -30.43 26.73 -21.89
N THR A 37 -29.63 26.16 -22.78
CA THR A 37 -29.67 24.74 -23.12
C THR A 37 -29.16 23.91 -21.94
N ARG A 38 -28.09 24.36 -21.29
CA ARG A 38 -27.55 23.72 -20.10
C ARG A 38 -28.59 23.67 -18.97
N LYS A 39 -29.21 24.80 -18.67
CA LYS A 39 -30.25 24.91 -17.63
C LYS A 39 -31.39 23.94 -17.89
N LYS A 40 -31.94 23.95 -19.13
CA LYS A 40 -33.03 23.06 -19.54
C LYS A 40 -32.67 21.58 -19.37
N VAL A 41 -31.45 21.17 -19.75
CA VAL A 41 -31.01 19.77 -19.63
C VAL A 41 -30.85 19.38 -18.17
N LEU A 42 -30.27 20.24 -17.31
CA LEU A 42 -30.13 19.97 -15.88
C LEU A 42 -31.50 19.85 -15.19
N GLU A 43 -32.46 20.70 -15.50
CA GLU A 43 -33.84 20.62 -14.98
C GLU A 43 -34.54 19.29 -15.35
N VAL A 44 -34.28 18.76 -16.55
CA VAL A 44 -34.81 17.47 -16.99
C VAL A 44 -34.10 16.33 -16.28
N ILE A 45 -32.78 16.40 -16.09
CA ILE A 45 -31.98 15.43 -15.35
C ILE A 45 -32.50 15.29 -13.91
N ASP A 46 -32.70 16.41 -13.23
CA ASP A 46 -33.21 16.43 -11.86
C ASP A 46 -34.65 15.90 -11.77
N ARG A 47 -35.53 16.29 -12.70
CA ARG A 47 -36.91 15.83 -12.71
C ARG A 47 -37.05 14.33 -12.97
N LEU A 48 -36.19 13.76 -13.81
CA LEU A 48 -36.23 12.36 -14.17
C LEU A 48 -35.36 11.48 -13.21
N ASP A 49 -34.67 12.07 -12.24
CA ASP A 49 -33.61 11.42 -11.42
C ASP A 49 -32.60 10.63 -12.30
N TYR A 50 -32.25 11.24 -13.46
CA TYR A 50 -31.31 10.59 -14.36
C TYR A 50 -29.91 10.57 -13.76
N ARG A 51 -29.37 9.36 -13.62
CA ARG A 51 -27.98 9.16 -13.20
C ARG A 51 -27.14 8.69 -14.39
N PRO A 52 -26.09 9.46 -14.76
CA PRO A 52 -25.22 9.06 -15.87
C PRO A 52 -24.60 7.70 -15.65
N ASN A 53 -24.78 6.80 -16.61
CA ASN A 53 -24.18 5.47 -16.55
C ASN A 53 -22.66 5.55 -16.79
N ALA A 54 -21.86 5.28 -15.76
CA ALA A 54 -20.40 5.32 -15.82
C ALA A 54 -19.83 4.28 -16.83
N VAL A 55 -20.48 3.12 -17.00
CA VAL A 55 -20.06 2.08 -17.93
C VAL A 55 -20.22 2.57 -19.38
N ALA A 56 -21.40 3.14 -19.70
CA ALA A 56 -21.64 3.71 -21.04
C ALA A 56 -20.68 4.87 -21.36
N ARG A 57 -20.37 5.70 -20.36
CA ARG A 57 -19.39 6.78 -20.50
C ARG A 57 -17.99 6.25 -20.72
N GLY A 58 -17.56 5.23 -19.98
CA GLY A 58 -16.26 4.56 -20.12
C GLY A 58 -16.07 3.96 -21.52
N LEU A 59 -17.10 3.30 -22.05
CA LEU A 59 -17.11 2.76 -23.41
C LEU A 59 -16.89 3.85 -24.47
N ALA A 60 -17.56 4.99 -24.31
CA ALA A 60 -17.46 6.09 -25.26
C ALA A 60 -16.12 6.84 -25.19
N SER A 61 -15.55 7.01 -23.98
CA SER A 61 -14.30 7.75 -23.73
C SER A 61 -13.05 6.85 -23.77
N LYS A 62 -13.20 5.53 -23.76
CA LYS A 62 -12.14 4.56 -23.53
C LYS A 62 -11.37 4.79 -22.21
N LYS A 63 -12.02 5.45 -21.23
CA LYS A 63 -11.50 5.71 -19.89
C LYS A 63 -12.60 5.44 -18.87
N THR A 64 -12.32 4.62 -17.89
CA THR A 64 -13.27 4.30 -16.81
C THR A 64 -13.21 5.29 -15.65
N THR A 65 -12.16 6.14 -15.62
CA THR A 65 -11.81 7.00 -14.49
C THR A 65 -11.72 6.22 -13.18
N THR A 66 -11.18 5.01 -13.25
CA THR A 66 -11.06 4.09 -12.14
C THR A 66 -9.65 3.52 -12.06
N VAL A 67 -9.06 3.52 -10.88
CA VAL A 67 -7.76 2.92 -10.58
C VAL A 67 -7.97 1.73 -9.66
N GLY A 68 -7.37 0.60 -10.00
CA GLY A 68 -7.29 -0.57 -9.12
C GLY A 68 -6.20 -0.38 -8.08
N VAL A 69 -6.48 -0.72 -6.84
CA VAL A 69 -5.51 -0.71 -5.75
C VAL A 69 -5.52 -2.10 -5.11
N VAL A 70 -4.41 -2.81 -5.26
CA VAL A 70 -4.22 -4.14 -4.68
C VAL A 70 -3.37 -4.00 -3.43
N ILE A 71 -3.86 -4.53 -2.31
CA ILE A 71 -3.16 -4.54 -1.03
C ILE A 71 -3.21 -5.93 -0.40
N PRO A 72 -2.21 -6.32 0.42
CA PRO A 72 -2.22 -7.61 1.09
C PRO A 72 -3.38 -7.79 2.08
N ASN A 73 -3.62 -6.81 2.94
CA ASN A 73 -4.62 -6.93 4.00
C ASN A 73 -5.30 -5.59 4.30
N ILE A 74 -6.62 -5.51 4.10
CA ILE A 74 -7.41 -4.31 4.34
C ILE A 74 -7.54 -3.96 5.84
N ALA A 75 -7.42 -4.94 6.72
CA ALA A 75 -7.55 -4.74 8.16
C ALA A 75 -6.29 -4.13 8.80
N ASN A 76 -5.12 -4.26 8.16
CA ASN A 76 -3.88 -3.70 8.67
C ASN A 76 -3.82 -2.18 8.43
N SER A 77 -3.53 -1.42 9.49
CA SER A 77 -3.51 0.05 9.45
C SER A 77 -2.46 0.65 8.51
N TYR A 78 -1.35 -0.04 8.27
CA TYR A 78 -0.34 0.39 7.30
C TYR A 78 -0.94 0.52 5.90
N PHE A 79 -1.65 -0.51 5.43
CA PHE A 79 -2.26 -0.52 4.11
C PHE A 79 -3.42 0.45 3.98
N SER A 80 -4.19 0.67 5.06
CA SER A 80 -5.29 1.63 5.04
C SER A 80 -4.80 3.09 5.00
N ILE A 81 -3.68 3.42 5.65
CA ILE A 81 -3.05 4.74 5.57
C ILE A 81 -2.50 4.99 4.15
N LEU A 82 -1.86 3.98 3.55
CA LEU A 82 -1.38 4.07 2.17
C LEU A 82 -2.54 4.27 1.19
N ALA A 83 -3.60 3.46 1.31
CA ALA A 83 -4.80 3.58 0.48
C ALA A 83 -5.45 4.97 0.62
N LYS A 84 -5.41 5.57 1.82
CA LYS A 84 -5.89 6.94 2.04
C LYS A 84 -5.07 7.95 1.22
N GLY A 85 -3.74 7.83 1.19
CA GLY A 85 -2.89 8.68 0.35
C GLY A 85 -3.21 8.55 -1.14
N ILE A 86 -3.46 7.32 -1.60
CA ILE A 86 -3.89 7.05 -2.99
C ILE A 86 -5.25 7.71 -3.27
N ASP A 87 -6.24 7.51 -2.40
CA ASP A 87 -7.61 8.02 -2.58
C ASP A 87 -7.66 9.54 -2.66
N ASP A 88 -6.96 10.25 -1.78
CA ASP A 88 -6.93 11.70 -1.77
C ASP A 88 -6.36 12.27 -3.08
N ILE A 89 -5.30 11.66 -3.60
CA ILE A 89 -4.72 12.08 -4.88
C ILE A 89 -5.59 11.65 -6.07
N ALA A 90 -6.17 10.44 -6.02
CA ALA A 90 -7.12 9.98 -7.05
C ALA A 90 -8.31 10.95 -7.17
N ALA A 91 -8.89 11.37 -6.05
CA ALA A 91 -10.00 12.33 -6.02
C ALA A 91 -9.61 13.69 -6.65
N MET A 92 -8.39 14.20 -6.39
CA MET A 92 -7.89 15.43 -7.03
C MET A 92 -7.84 15.32 -8.56
N TYR A 93 -7.47 14.15 -9.08
CA TYR A 93 -7.44 13.87 -10.53
C TYR A 93 -8.75 13.32 -11.07
N LYS A 94 -9.82 13.28 -10.24
CA LYS A 94 -11.16 12.78 -10.60
C LYS A 94 -11.19 11.30 -10.99
N TYR A 95 -10.34 10.51 -10.37
CA TYR A 95 -10.39 9.05 -10.40
C TYR A 95 -11.10 8.51 -9.17
N ASN A 96 -11.81 7.39 -9.34
CA ASN A 96 -12.26 6.56 -8.24
C ASN A 96 -11.25 5.43 -8.02
N ILE A 97 -11.16 4.91 -6.80
CA ILE A 97 -10.37 3.71 -6.53
C ILE A 97 -11.28 2.49 -6.35
N VAL A 98 -10.80 1.33 -6.79
CA VAL A 98 -11.34 0.02 -6.45
C VAL A 98 -10.27 -0.70 -5.64
N LEU A 99 -10.49 -0.79 -4.33
CA LEU A 99 -9.61 -1.47 -3.41
C LEU A 99 -9.89 -2.96 -3.42
N ALA A 100 -8.85 -3.78 -3.53
CA ALA A 100 -8.93 -5.23 -3.49
C ALA A 100 -7.84 -5.81 -2.59
N SER A 101 -8.19 -6.81 -1.76
CA SER A 101 -7.26 -7.49 -0.87
C SER A 101 -6.91 -8.87 -1.41
N SER A 102 -5.63 -9.22 -1.37
CA SER A 102 -5.11 -10.52 -1.80
C SER A 102 -4.84 -11.50 -0.66
N ASP A 103 -4.93 -11.03 0.59
CA ASP A 103 -4.70 -11.83 1.81
C ASP A 103 -3.34 -12.54 1.84
N GLU A 104 -2.33 -11.92 1.23
CA GLU A 104 -0.95 -12.43 1.16
C GLU A 104 -0.84 -13.79 0.41
N ASP A 105 -1.75 -14.05 -0.54
CA ASP A 105 -1.79 -15.27 -1.35
C ASP A 105 -1.45 -14.95 -2.81
N ASP A 106 -0.38 -15.55 -3.33
CA ASP A 106 0.14 -15.30 -4.68
C ASP A 106 -0.87 -15.62 -5.79
N ASP A 107 -1.65 -16.71 -5.65
CA ASP A 107 -2.67 -17.06 -6.64
C ASP A 107 -3.85 -16.09 -6.57
N LYS A 108 -4.15 -15.58 -5.38
CA LYS A 108 -5.18 -14.55 -5.18
C LYS A 108 -4.73 -13.20 -5.74
N ASP A 109 -3.44 -12.82 -5.62
CA ASP A 109 -2.86 -11.65 -6.28
C ASP A 109 -3.16 -11.66 -7.78
N VAL A 110 -2.86 -12.77 -8.45
CA VAL A 110 -3.10 -12.94 -9.89
C VAL A 110 -4.58 -12.81 -10.22
N ASN A 111 -5.47 -13.45 -9.45
CA ASN A 111 -6.91 -13.41 -9.67
C ASN A 111 -7.49 -11.99 -9.48
N VAL A 112 -7.02 -11.29 -8.45
CA VAL A 112 -7.43 -9.89 -8.15
C VAL A 112 -7.00 -8.97 -9.28
N VAL A 113 -5.75 -9.06 -9.73
CA VAL A 113 -5.22 -8.25 -10.82
C VAL A 113 -5.98 -8.52 -12.12
N ASN A 114 -6.24 -9.78 -12.46
CA ASN A 114 -7.02 -10.14 -13.65
C ASN A 114 -8.47 -9.64 -13.57
N THR A 115 -9.07 -9.64 -12.39
CA THR A 115 -10.39 -9.06 -12.17
C THR A 115 -10.38 -7.54 -12.44
N LEU A 116 -9.34 -6.83 -11.99
CA LEU A 116 -9.20 -5.39 -12.26
C LEU A 116 -8.98 -5.12 -13.75
N PHE A 117 -8.17 -5.92 -14.45
CA PHE A 117 -8.02 -5.83 -15.91
C PHE A 117 -9.34 -6.08 -16.64
N ALA A 118 -10.12 -7.08 -16.22
CA ALA A 118 -11.44 -7.36 -16.79
C ALA A 118 -12.44 -6.21 -16.55
N LYS A 119 -12.30 -5.49 -15.44
CA LYS A 119 -13.08 -4.26 -15.15
C LYS A 119 -12.57 -3.04 -15.92
N GLN A 120 -11.52 -3.18 -16.72
CA GLN A 120 -10.92 -2.12 -17.54
C GLN A 120 -10.51 -0.89 -16.72
N VAL A 121 -9.90 -1.10 -15.55
CA VAL A 121 -9.32 0.00 -14.78
C VAL A 121 -8.24 0.71 -15.62
N ASP A 122 -8.12 2.03 -15.47
CA ASP A 122 -7.19 2.85 -16.27
C ASP A 122 -5.73 2.67 -15.83
N GLY A 123 -5.51 2.19 -14.58
CA GLY A 123 -4.20 1.88 -14.02
C GLY A 123 -4.33 1.06 -12.74
N ILE A 124 -3.23 0.48 -12.29
CA ILE A 124 -3.15 -0.30 -11.06
C ILE A 124 -2.02 0.23 -10.18
N ILE A 125 -2.31 0.40 -8.88
CA ILE A 125 -1.29 0.50 -7.84
C ILE A 125 -1.25 -0.85 -7.13
N PHE A 126 -0.10 -1.49 -7.17
CA PHE A 126 0.10 -2.81 -6.58
C PHE A 126 1.00 -2.71 -5.36
N MET A 127 0.53 -3.30 -4.28
CA MET A 127 1.29 -3.55 -3.08
C MET A 127 1.24 -5.04 -2.77
N GLY A 128 2.41 -5.65 -2.69
CA GLY A 128 2.59 -7.06 -2.36
C GLY A 128 3.94 -7.28 -1.69
N HIS A 129 4.08 -8.35 -0.97
CA HIS A 129 5.35 -8.70 -0.33
C HIS A 129 6.32 -9.36 -1.30
N HIS A 130 5.78 -9.95 -2.35
CA HIS A 130 6.54 -10.71 -3.35
C HIS A 130 6.01 -10.46 -4.76
N LEU A 131 6.91 -10.26 -5.72
CA LEU A 131 6.60 -10.16 -7.15
C LEU A 131 6.88 -11.50 -7.83
N THR A 132 5.91 -12.41 -7.82
CA THR A 132 6.05 -13.70 -8.46
C THR A 132 6.19 -13.56 -9.98
N GLU A 133 6.78 -14.56 -10.63
CA GLU A 133 6.84 -14.61 -12.12
C GLU A 133 5.43 -14.60 -12.73
N LYS A 134 4.45 -15.22 -12.07
CA LYS A 134 3.05 -15.21 -12.52
C LYS A 134 2.49 -13.79 -12.56
N ILE A 135 2.65 -13.00 -11.48
CA ILE A 135 2.14 -11.64 -11.45
C ILE A 135 2.86 -10.72 -12.42
N ARG A 136 4.20 -10.89 -12.57
CA ARG A 136 5.00 -10.16 -13.58
C ARG A 136 4.51 -10.45 -14.99
N ALA A 137 4.17 -11.72 -15.30
CA ALA A 137 3.65 -12.12 -16.59
C ALA A 137 2.29 -11.43 -16.88
N GLU A 138 1.40 -11.34 -15.89
CA GLU A 138 0.12 -10.64 -16.04
C GLU A 138 0.32 -9.13 -16.30
N PHE A 139 1.22 -8.48 -15.55
CA PHE A 139 1.55 -7.06 -15.79
C PHE A 139 2.12 -6.84 -17.20
N SER A 140 3.00 -7.72 -17.66
CA SER A 140 3.62 -7.62 -18.99
C SER A 140 2.64 -7.85 -20.16
N ARG A 141 1.61 -8.65 -19.95
CA ARG A 141 0.56 -8.92 -20.97
C ARG A 141 -0.42 -7.78 -21.10
N SER A 142 -0.60 -6.98 -20.04
CA SER A 142 -1.55 -5.90 -20.00
C SER A 142 -0.97 -4.61 -20.58
N ARG A 143 -1.86 -3.77 -21.15
CA ARG A 143 -1.54 -2.38 -21.51
C ARG A 143 -1.85 -1.40 -20.37
N THR A 144 -2.51 -1.86 -19.33
CA THR A 144 -2.83 -1.06 -18.15
C THR A 144 -1.56 -0.79 -17.37
N PRO A 145 -1.19 0.46 -17.13
CA PRO A 145 0.01 0.79 -16.37
C PRO A 145 -0.10 0.32 -14.93
N VAL A 146 1.02 -0.14 -14.39
CA VAL A 146 1.14 -0.59 -13.00
C VAL A 146 2.24 0.22 -12.32
N VAL A 147 2.00 0.67 -11.09
CA VAL A 147 2.98 1.28 -10.20
C VAL A 147 3.02 0.48 -8.90
N LEU A 148 4.21 0.19 -8.43
CA LEU A 148 4.43 -0.49 -7.16
C LEU A 148 4.49 0.54 -6.01
N ALA A 149 3.80 0.25 -4.91
CA ALA A 149 3.82 1.08 -3.71
C ALA A 149 4.27 0.26 -2.50
N GLY A 150 5.44 0.56 -1.93
CA GLY A 150 5.98 -0.23 -0.82
C GLY A 150 6.38 -1.67 -1.19
N THR A 151 6.49 -1.96 -2.48
CA THR A 151 6.88 -3.25 -3.04
C THR A 151 8.21 -3.11 -3.77
N VAL A 152 9.14 -4.01 -3.49
CA VAL A 152 10.47 -4.01 -4.11
C VAL A 152 10.44 -4.78 -5.42
N ASP A 153 10.97 -4.18 -6.48
CA ASP A 153 11.25 -4.84 -7.76
C ASP A 153 12.76 -4.90 -7.98
N LEU A 154 13.37 -6.06 -7.69
CA LEU A 154 14.82 -6.24 -7.83
C LEU A 154 15.29 -6.24 -9.28
N ASP A 155 14.40 -6.42 -10.25
CA ASP A 155 14.71 -6.37 -11.68
C ASP A 155 14.56 -4.97 -12.28
N HIS A 156 14.12 -3.98 -11.49
CA HIS A 156 13.94 -2.58 -11.90
C HIS A 156 13.10 -2.39 -13.17
N GLN A 157 12.10 -3.26 -13.38
CA GLN A 157 11.25 -3.25 -14.57
C GLN A 157 10.05 -2.31 -14.40
N LEU A 158 9.47 -2.26 -13.19
CA LEU A 158 8.24 -1.54 -12.90
C LEU A 158 8.51 -0.23 -12.16
N PRO A 159 7.75 0.83 -12.46
CA PRO A 159 7.78 2.05 -11.69
C PRO A 159 7.41 1.78 -10.22
N SER A 160 8.17 2.35 -9.29
CA SER A 160 7.94 2.08 -7.87
C SER A 160 8.18 3.29 -6.97
N VAL A 161 7.49 3.30 -5.82
CA VAL A 161 7.70 4.26 -4.73
C VAL A 161 7.94 3.49 -3.45
N ASN A 162 9.10 3.69 -2.85
CA ASN A 162 9.58 2.95 -1.69
C ASN A 162 10.30 3.86 -0.70
N ILE A 163 10.78 3.30 0.39
CA ILE A 163 11.90 3.83 1.17
C ILE A 163 13.14 2.94 0.92
N ASP A 164 14.31 3.39 1.32
CA ASP A 164 15.47 2.50 1.39
C ASP A 164 15.37 1.59 2.61
N TYR A 165 14.69 0.43 2.43
CA TYR A 165 14.49 -0.55 3.51
C TYR A 165 15.82 -1.15 4.01
N ARG A 166 16.83 -1.28 3.13
CA ARG A 166 18.14 -1.81 3.52
C ARG A 166 18.85 -0.86 4.46
N ALA A 167 18.94 0.41 4.09
CA ALA A 167 19.54 1.43 4.95
C ALA A 167 18.74 1.62 6.25
N ALA A 168 17.40 1.57 6.18
CA ALA A 168 16.54 1.71 7.35
C ALA A 168 16.82 0.62 8.40
N VAL A 169 16.92 -0.64 7.97
CA VAL A 169 17.21 -1.76 8.89
C VAL A 169 18.65 -1.71 9.40
N SER A 170 19.61 -1.36 8.54
CA SER A 170 21.01 -1.15 8.98
C SER A 170 21.10 -0.10 10.09
N ASN A 171 20.42 1.03 9.94
CA ASN A 171 20.37 2.09 10.95
C ASN A 171 19.71 1.63 12.26
N VAL A 172 18.68 0.77 12.20
CA VAL A 172 18.09 0.17 13.41
C VAL A 172 19.09 -0.70 14.13
N VAL A 173 19.85 -1.53 13.40
CA VAL A 173 20.87 -2.39 13.99
C VAL A 173 21.99 -1.55 14.61
N ASP A 174 22.40 -0.45 13.96
CA ASP A 174 23.40 0.46 14.50
C ASP A 174 22.97 1.03 15.87
N ILE A 175 21.71 1.45 15.99
CA ILE A 175 21.13 1.95 17.25
C ILE A 175 21.11 0.85 18.33
N LEU A 176 20.61 -0.33 18.00
CA LEU A 176 20.51 -1.42 18.98
C LEU A 176 21.89 -1.93 19.40
N ALA A 177 22.89 -1.91 18.50
CA ALA A 177 24.23 -2.36 18.76
C ALA A 177 25.02 -1.48 19.75
N GLU A 178 24.55 -0.23 20.00
CA GLU A 178 25.12 0.62 21.07
C GLU A 178 25.09 -0.07 22.43
N ASN A 179 24.02 -0.83 22.72
CA ASN A 179 23.80 -1.48 24.01
C ASN A 179 23.76 -3.03 23.94
N HIS A 180 23.61 -3.60 22.75
CA HIS A 180 23.33 -5.04 22.57
C HIS A 180 24.32 -5.72 21.63
N LYS A 181 24.69 -6.97 21.97
CA LYS A 181 25.56 -7.83 21.14
C LYS A 181 24.80 -8.97 20.47
N CYS A 182 23.61 -9.29 20.98
CA CYS A 182 22.74 -10.33 20.44
C CYS A 182 21.40 -9.69 20.04
N ILE A 183 21.26 -9.32 18.77
CA ILE A 183 20.11 -8.63 18.21
C ILE A 183 19.35 -9.64 17.35
N ALA A 184 18.07 -9.86 17.60
CA ALA A 184 17.23 -10.69 16.75
C ALA A 184 16.71 -9.91 15.53
N PHE A 185 16.59 -10.62 14.42
CA PHE A 185 15.86 -10.17 13.23
C PHE A 185 14.56 -10.95 13.16
N VAL A 186 13.42 -10.27 13.25
CA VAL A 186 12.08 -10.86 13.20
C VAL A 186 11.34 -10.27 12.03
N SER A 187 10.94 -11.11 11.08
CA SER A 187 10.25 -10.65 9.85
C SER A 187 9.19 -11.64 9.39
N GLY A 188 8.46 -11.27 8.34
CA GLY A 188 7.67 -12.19 7.53
C GLY A 188 8.56 -13.20 6.80
N PRO A 189 7.94 -14.03 5.93
CA PRO A 189 8.63 -15.07 5.20
C PRO A 189 9.87 -14.56 4.46
N LEU A 190 10.99 -15.27 4.59
CA LEU A 190 12.24 -14.89 3.92
C LEU A 190 12.24 -15.18 2.43
N ILE A 191 11.24 -15.89 1.92
CA ILE A 191 11.04 -16.05 0.48
C ILE A 191 10.64 -14.71 -0.17
N ASP A 192 10.03 -13.82 0.58
CA ASP A 192 9.67 -12.48 0.10
C ASP A 192 10.93 -11.64 -0.14
N ASP A 193 11.05 -11.05 -1.31
CA ASP A 193 12.22 -10.27 -1.70
C ASP A 193 12.53 -9.15 -0.71
N ILE A 194 11.51 -8.48 -0.20
CA ILE A 194 11.68 -7.40 0.79
C ILE A 194 12.30 -7.91 2.09
N ASN A 195 11.92 -9.10 2.56
CA ASN A 195 12.39 -9.67 3.82
C ASN A 195 13.75 -10.35 3.65
N GLY A 196 13.82 -11.35 2.76
CA GLY A 196 14.99 -12.23 2.64
C GLY A 196 16.15 -11.59 1.89
N LYS A 197 15.89 -10.66 0.95
CA LYS A 197 16.96 -10.04 0.17
C LYS A 197 17.29 -8.62 0.61
N VAL A 198 16.30 -7.80 0.95
CA VAL A 198 16.52 -6.37 1.24
C VAL A 198 16.71 -6.11 2.74
N ARG A 199 15.71 -6.43 3.57
CA ARG A 199 15.76 -6.18 5.02
C ARG A 199 16.86 -7.01 5.70
N LEU A 200 16.95 -8.30 5.36
CA LEU A 200 17.98 -9.18 5.90
C LEU A 200 19.39 -8.73 5.49
N ALA A 201 19.56 -8.20 4.28
CA ALA A 201 20.84 -7.61 3.87
C ALA A 201 21.20 -6.38 4.71
N GLY A 202 20.23 -5.51 4.98
CA GLY A 202 20.41 -4.36 5.87
C GLY A 202 20.78 -4.77 7.30
N TYR A 203 20.12 -5.80 7.83
CA TYR A 203 20.45 -6.36 9.14
C TYR A 203 21.90 -6.88 9.18
N LYS A 204 22.31 -7.68 8.18
CA LYS A 204 23.70 -8.18 8.09
C LYS A 204 24.71 -7.05 7.95
N GLU A 205 24.37 -6.01 7.22
CA GLU A 205 25.22 -4.82 7.05
C GLU A 205 25.41 -4.06 8.38
N GLY A 206 24.31 -3.79 9.10
CA GLY A 206 24.37 -3.14 10.41
C GLY A 206 25.17 -3.97 11.44
N LEU A 207 25.02 -5.30 11.45
CA LEU A 207 25.86 -6.18 12.28
C LEU A 207 27.35 -6.01 11.93
N LYS A 208 27.67 -6.02 10.62
CA LYS A 208 29.06 -5.86 10.16
C LYS A 208 29.64 -4.50 10.54
N HIS A 209 28.88 -3.40 10.42
CA HIS A 209 29.31 -2.07 10.85
C HIS A 209 29.73 -2.06 12.33
N ASN A 210 28.98 -2.79 13.16
CA ASN A 210 29.19 -2.86 14.59
C ASN A 210 30.11 -4.02 15.03
N LYS A 211 30.76 -4.71 14.07
CA LYS A 211 31.66 -5.85 14.32
C LYS A 211 30.97 -6.98 15.10
N LEU A 212 29.68 -7.21 14.82
CA LEU A 212 28.89 -8.30 15.37
C LEU A 212 28.77 -9.43 14.35
N ASP A 213 28.84 -10.67 14.81
CA ASP A 213 28.69 -11.84 13.96
C ASP A 213 27.23 -12.10 13.60
N PHE A 214 26.98 -12.40 12.34
CA PHE A 214 25.70 -12.93 11.92
C PHE A 214 25.50 -14.35 12.42
N LYS A 215 24.33 -14.61 13.02
CA LYS A 215 23.94 -15.95 13.51
C LYS A 215 22.55 -16.28 12.98
N GLU A 216 22.43 -17.39 12.26
CA GLU A 216 21.13 -17.85 11.74
C GLU A 216 20.10 -18.08 12.86
N GLY A 217 20.53 -18.53 14.03
CA GLY A 217 19.66 -18.73 15.20
C GLY A 217 19.06 -17.45 15.79
N LEU A 218 19.44 -16.25 15.28
CA LEU A 218 18.84 -14.96 15.62
C LEU A 218 17.89 -14.44 14.54
N VAL A 219 17.63 -15.22 13.48
CA VAL A 219 16.69 -14.90 12.42
C VAL A 219 15.40 -15.68 12.63
N PHE A 220 14.27 -14.97 12.72
CA PHE A 220 12.98 -15.55 13.00
C PHE A 220 11.98 -15.12 11.93
N GLU A 221 11.28 -16.12 11.38
CA GLU A 221 10.17 -15.93 10.46
C GLU A 221 8.84 -16.12 11.20
N ALA A 222 7.87 -15.26 10.92
CA ALA A 222 6.51 -15.32 11.44
C ALA A 222 5.55 -14.62 10.46
N ASN A 223 4.28 -14.97 10.46
CA ASN A 223 3.30 -14.16 9.75
C ASN A 223 3.08 -12.82 10.47
N TYR A 224 2.67 -11.79 9.75
CA TYR A 224 2.48 -10.45 10.30
C TYR A 224 1.21 -10.36 11.16
N SER A 225 1.27 -10.99 12.35
CA SER A 225 0.16 -10.96 13.31
C SER A 225 0.65 -10.81 14.74
N TYR A 226 -0.20 -10.17 15.56
CA TYR A 226 0.02 -10.08 17.01
C TYR A 226 0.22 -11.45 17.66
N LYS A 227 -0.61 -12.43 17.26
CA LYS A 227 -0.57 -13.79 17.84
C LYS A 227 0.79 -14.45 17.65
N GLU A 228 1.31 -14.43 16.43
CA GLU A 228 2.60 -15.05 16.13
C GLU A 228 3.75 -14.31 16.81
N GLY A 229 3.68 -12.99 16.90
CA GLY A 229 4.66 -12.22 17.70
C GLY A 229 4.67 -12.64 19.16
N PHE A 230 3.50 -12.81 19.77
CA PHE A 230 3.37 -13.26 21.15
C PHE A 230 3.94 -14.66 21.35
N GLU A 231 3.60 -15.63 20.49
CA GLU A 231 4.07 -17.02 20.56
C GLU A 231 5.58 -17.12 20.29
N LEU A 232 6.15 -16.20 19.53
CA LEU A 232 7.57 -16.18 19.20
C LEU A 232 8.46 -15.76 20.39
N ALA A 233 7.93 -15.04 21.36
CA ALA A 233 8.72 -14.40 22.43
C ALA A 233 9.65 -15.39 23.17
N GLN A 234 9.15 -16.59 23.53
CA GLN A 234 9.95 -17.57 24.23
C GLN A 234 11.13 -18.09 23.38
N ARG A 235 10.92 -18.23 22.07
CA ARG A 235 12.00 -18.65 21.13
C ARG A 235 13.06 -17.57 21.01
N VAL A 236 12.64 -16.31 20.94
CA VAL A 236 13.55 -15.14 20.89
C VAL A 236 14.37 -15.05 22.18
N ILE A 237 13.77 -15.23 23.35
CA ILE A 237 14.47 -15.26 24.64
C ILE A 237 15.50 -16.39 24.67
N ASN A 238 15.11 -17.59 24.28
CA ASN A 238 15.96 -18.79 24.31
C ASN A 238 17.15 -18.70 23.35
N SER A 239 17.09 -17.86 22.32
CA SER A 239 18.22 -17.61 21.42
C SER A 239 19.33 -16.76 22.03
N GLY A 240 19.09 -16.18 23.21
CA GLY A 240 20.00 -15.27 23.88
C GLY A 240 19.94 -13.83 23.34
N ALA A 241 18.97 -13.50 22.50
CA ALA A 241 18.75 -12.14 22.06
C ALA A 241 18.37 -11.22 23.22
N THR A 242 18.88 -10.01 23.20
CA THR A 242 18.58 -8.94 24.18
C THR A 242 17.96 -7.70 23.51
N ALA A 243 17.88 -7.72 22.18
CA ALA A 243 17.16 -6.72 21.39
C ALA A 243 16.64 -7.35 20.11
N ALA A 244 15.65 -6.72 19.48
CA ALA A 244 15.10 -7.15 18.20
C ALA A 244 14.76 -5.98 17.27
N TYR A 245 15.07 -6.15 16.00
CA TYR A 245 14.36 -5.51 14.91
C TYR A 245 13.15 -6.37 14.54
N VAL A 246 11.98 -5.76 14.42
CA VAL A 246 10.74 -6.45 14.02
C VAL A 246 10.13 -5.75 12.83
N ALA A 247 9.90 -6.49 11.74
CA ALA A 247 9.55 -5.92 10.43
C ALA A 247 8.12 -5.36 10.34
N GLU A 248 7.29 -5.55 11.38
CA GLU A 248 5.88 -5.13 11.37
C GLU A 248 5.39 -4.81 12.79
N ASP A 249 4.49 -3.81 12.92
CA ASP A 249 4.12 -3.24 14.22
C ASP A 249 3.20 -4.15 15.05
N GLU A 250 2.26 -4.88 14.45
CA GLU A 250 1.40 -5.83 15.17
C GLU A 250 2.21 -7.03 15.66
N LEU A 251 3.14 -7.52 14.83
CA LEU A 251 4.08 -8.58 15.20
C LEU A 251 4.95 -8.12 16.40
N ALA A 252 5.43 -6.85 16.37
CA ALA A 252 6.21 -6.26 17.43
C ALA A 252 5.40 -6.08 18.72
N ALA A 253 4.13 -5.68 18.62
CA ALA A 253 3.23 -5.58 19.76
C ALA A 253 3.00 -6.95 20.42
N GLY A 254 2.85 -7.99 19.61
CA GLY A 254 2.76 -9.38 20.07
C GLY A 254 4.03 -9.79 20.81
N LEU A 255 5.20 -9.60 20.20
CA LEU A 255 6.51 -9.91 20.81
C LEU A 255 6.70 -9.17 22.14
N LEU A 256 6.37 -7.86 22.18
CA LEU A 256 6.46 -7.05 23.40
C LEU A 256 5.64 -7.67 24.54
N ASN A 257 4.38 -8.03 24.27
CA ASN A 257 3.52 -8.61 25.30
C ASN A 257 3.97 -10.03 25.71
N GLY A 258 4.46 -10.83 24.76
CA GLY A 258 5.05 -12.14 25.07
C GLY A 258 6.32 -12.04 25.94
N LEU A 259 7.14 -11.00 25.73
CA LEU A 259 8.30 -10.72 26.60
C LEU A 259 7.85 -10.37 28.02
N PHE A 260 6.79 -9.55 28.18
CA PHE A 260 6.25 -9.24 29.51
C PHE A 260 5.70 -10.48 30.23
N GLU A 261 4.95 -11.33 29.54
CA GLU A 261 4.46 -12.59 30.11
C GLU A 261 5.61 -13.50 30.55
N ALA A 262 6.74 -13.45 29.84
CA ALA A 262 7.97 -14.16 30.22
C ALA A 262 8.81 -13.44 31.31
N GLY A 263 8.29 -12.35 31.89
CA GLY A 263 8.93 -11.61 32.99
C GLY A 263 10.08 -10.68 32.55
N LYS A 264 10.18 -10.37 31.25
CA LYS A 264 11.19 -9.42 30.74
C LYS A 264 10.67 -7.98 30.83
N ARG A 265 11.51 -7.07 31.28
CA ARG A 265 11.23 -5.65 31.29
C ARG A 265 11.73 -5.03 29.99
N VAL A 266 10.91 -4.21 29.36
CA VAL A 266 11.27 -3.47 28.15
C VAL A 266 11.19 -1.98 28.49
N PRO A 267 12.26 -1.19 28.32
CA PRO A 267 13.50 -1.49 27.60
C PRO A 267 14.64 -2.07 28.44
N GLU A 268 14.49 -2.29 29.74
CA GLU A 268 15.61 -2.59 30.64
C GLU A 268 16.33 -3.91 30.31
N ASP A 269 15.58 -4.99 30.09
CA ASP A 269 16.09 -6.33 29.83
C ASP A 269 16.09 -6.69 28.32
N PHE A 270 15.27 -5.99 27.52
CA PHE A 270 15.13 -6.23 26.09
C PHE A 270 14.71 -4.95 25.36
N GLU A 271 15.33 -4.63 24.23
CA GLU A 271 14.94 -3.48 23.40
C GLU A 271 14.29 -3.93 22.09
N ILE A 272 13.27 -3.17 21.61
CA ILE A 272 12.55 -3.44 20.34
C ILE A 272 12.48 -2.17 19.50
N ILE A 273 12.81 -2.31 18.21
CA ILE A 273 12.50 -1.32 17.17
C ILE A 273 11.73 -2.01 16.05
N THR A 274 10.55 -1.46 15.71
CA THR A 274 9.69 -1.97 14.63
C THR A 274 9.79 -1.11 13.36
N SER A 275 8.91 -1.29 12.38
CA SER A 275 9.20 -0.87 10.99
C SER A 275 8.21 0.11 10.35
N ASN A 276 6.99 0.30 10.83
CA ASN A 276 5.97 1.00 10.04
C ASN A 276 5.51 2.35 10.62
N ASP A 277 5.72 2.55 11.92
CA ASP A 277 5.22 3.72 12.67
C ASP A 277 3.70 3.92 12.53
N SER A 278 2.96 2.82 12.45
CA SER A 278 1.50 2.81 12.41
C SER A 278 0.91 3.22 13.77
N PRO A 279 -0.39 3.49 13.89
CA PRO A 279 -1.02 3.81 15.18
C PRO A 279 -0.79 2.77 16.28
N VAL A 280 -0.53 1.51 15.92
CA VAL A 280 -0.25 0.40 16.86
C VAL A 280 0.90 0.73 17.81
N VAL A 281 1.95 1.39 17.32
CA VAL A 281 3.13 1.74 18.14
C VAL A 281 2.79 2.65 19.32
N GLN A 282 1.69 3.40 19.23
CA GLN A 282 1.22 4.29 20.29
C GLN A 282 0.21 3.64 21.24
N TYR A 283 -0.36 2.49 20.83
CA TYR A 283 -1.31 1.74 21.67
C TYR A 283 -0.62 0.83 22.69
N THR A 284 0.62 0.44 22.41
CA THR A 284 1.42 -0.38 23.32
C THR A 284 1.91 0.39 24.56
N ARG A 285 2.26 -0.34 25.59
CA ARG A 285 2.94 0.19 26.81
C ARG A 285 4.08 -0.74 27.18
N PRO A 286 5.32 -0.24 27.11
CA PRO A 286 5.76 1.06 26.58
C PRO A 286 5.44 1.22 25.09
N ASN A 287 5.42 2.47 24.61
CA ASN A 287 5.24 2.76 23.18
C ASN A 287 6.42 2.21 22.36
N LEU A 288 6.14 1.58 21.23
CA LEU A 288 7.16 1.00 20.36
C LEU A 288 7.98 2.07 19.63
N SER A 289 9.29 1.93 19.70
CA SER A 289 10.24 2.61 18.81
C SER A 289 10.11 2.03 17.41
N SER A 290 10.20 2.87 16.38
CA SER A 290 9.91 2.41 15.02
C SER A 290 10.69 3.17 13.97
N ILE A 291 10.97 2.52 12.83
CA ILE A 291 11.26 3.23 11.58
C ILE A 291 10.01 4.03 11.23
N SER A 292 10.18 5.34 11.06
CA SER A 292 9.11 6.23 10.63
C SER A 292 9.09 6.29 9.11
N GLN A 293 8.15 5.57 8.50
CA GLN A 293 7.90 5.58 7.07
C GLN A 293 6.84 6.63 6.73
N PRO A 294 6.97 7.37 5.62
CA PRO A 294 5.95 8.29 5.16
C PRO A 294 4.85 7.54 4.38
N VAL A 295 4.11 6.66 5.08
CA VAL A 295 3.17 5.69 4.45
C VAL A 295 2.08 6.36 3.62
N TYR A 296 1.53 7.47 4.11
CA TYR A 296 0.57 8.27 3.35
C TYR A 296 1.20 8.80 2.05
N ASP A 297 2.43 9.32 2.12
CA ASP A 297 3.13 9.88 0.96
C ASP A 297 3.54 8.77 -0.03
N LEU A 298 3.86 7.55 0.44
CA LEU A 298 4.07 6.39 -0.44
C LEU A 298 2.84 6.20 -1.35
N GLY A 299 1.65 6.21 -0.79
CA GLY A 299 0.41 6.11 -1.57
C GLY A 299 0.18 7.32 -2.48
N ALA A 300 0.33 8.52 -1.95
CA ALA A 300 0.08 9.76 -2.66
C ALA A 300 1.03 9.94 -3.87
N VAL A 301 2.32 9.65 -3.70
CA VAL A 301 3.33 9.74 -4.76
C VAL A 301 3.13 8.65 -5.81
N SER A 302 2.76 7.43 -5.38
CA SER A 302 2.43 6.34 -6.31
C SER A 302 1.26 6.69 -7.22
N MET A 303 0.20 7.31 -6.67
CA MET A 303 -0.95 7.75 -7.48
C MET A 303 -0.58 8.90 -8.43
N ARG A 304 0.26 9.85 -8.01
CA ARG A 304 0.77 10.90 -8.91
C ARG A 304 1.60 10.31 -10.04
N MET A 305 2.49 9.36 -9.73
CA MET A 305 3.30 8.66 -10.73
C MET A 305 2.41 7.92 -11.72
N LEU A 306 1.43 7.15 -11.24
CA LEU A 306 0.48 6.44 -12.09
C LEU A 306 -0.31 7.42 -12.98
N THR A 307 -0.74 8.55 -12.45
CA THR A 307 -1.47 9.58 -13.22
C THR A 307 -0.62 10.14 -14.36
N LYS A 308 0.66 10.43 -14.12
CA LYS A 308 1.59 10.86 -15.18
C LYS A 308 1.66 9.81 -16.30
N ILE A 309 1.83 8.54 -15.94
CA ILE A 309 1.89 7.43 -16.93
C ILE A 309 0.58 7.33 -17.73
N MET A 310 -0.59 7.38 -17.06
CA MET A 310 -1.89 7.32 -17.72
C MET A 310 -2.12 8.50 -18.67
N ASN A 311 -1.51 9.66 -18.39
CA ASN A 311 -1.52 10.84 -19.25
C ASN A 311 -0.44 10.83 -20.33
N LYS A 312 0.43 9.80 -20.36
CA LYS A 312 1.58 9.69 -21.28
C LYS A 312 2.63 10.78 -21.08
N GLU A 313 2.75 11.26 -19.86
CA GLU A 313 3.81 12.17 -19.44
C GLU A 313 5.09 11.37 -19.16
N GLU A 314 6.25 11.93 -19.45
CA GLU A 314 7.53 11.31 -19.09
C GLU A 314 7.74 11.31 -17.59
N LEU A 315 8.23 10.18 -17.07
CA LEU A 315 8.71 10.10 -15.70
C LEU A 315 10.16 10.55 -15.66
N GLU A 316 10.48 11.48 -14.75
CA GLU A 316 11.86 11.88 -14.47
C GLU A 316 12.66 10.72 -13.86
N GLU A 317 11.98 9.97 -12.96
CA GLU A 317 12.52 8.79 -12.30
C GLU A 317 11.47 7.69 -12.28
N LYS A 318 11.89 6.44 -12.54
CA LYS A 318 11.01 5.26 -12.43
C LYS A 318 10.92 4.73 -11.02
N GLU A 319 11.93 4.98 -10.20
CA GLU A 319 11.99 4.54 -8.82
C GLU A 319 12.17 5.77 -7.93
N ILE A 320 11.23 5.97 -7.02
CA ILE A 320 11.27 7.08 -6.06
C ILE A 320 11.49 6.49 -4.67
N LEU A 321 12.57 6.91 -4.02
CA LEU A 321 12.84 6.58 -2.62
C LEU A 321 12.48 7.78 -1.75
N LEU A 322 11.48 7.61 -0.89
CA LEU A 322 11.09 8.62 0.09
C LEU A 322 12.00 8.54 1.33
N ASN A 323 12.20 9.68 1.96
CA ASN A 323 12.97 9.74 3.19
C ASN A 323 12.27 8.99 4.33
N HIS A 324 13.04 8.25 5.11
CA HIS A 324 12.60 7.61 6.34
C HIS A 324 13.39 8.17 7.54
N GLY A 325 12.91 7.90 8.74
CA GLY A 325 13.59 8.24 9.97
C GLY A 325 13.42 7.12 11.00
N ILE A 326 13.98 7.27 12.18
CA ILE A 326 13.74 6.38 13.32
C ILE A 326 13.22 7.22 14.48
N LYS A 327 12.08 6.83 15.04
CA LYS A 327 11.49 7.44 16.23
C LYS A 327 11.74 6.53 17.42
N LYS A 328 12.67 6.93 18.28
CA LYS A 328 12.87 6.30 19.58
C LYS A 328 11.69 6.64 20.51
N ARG A 329 11.21 5.60 21.23
CA ARG A 329 10.11 5.70 22.22
C ARG A 329 10.44 4.84 23.43
N GLY A 330 9.43 4.36 24.13
CA GLY A 330 9.59 3.64 25.39
C GLY A 330 10.22 2.23 25.29
N THR A 331 10.35 1.65 24.11
CA THR A 331 10.99 0.31 23.94
C THR A 331 12.48 0.37 23.64
N THR A 332 13.10 1.54 23.65
CA THR A 332 14.56 1.73 23.54
C THR A 332 15.05 2.74 24.58
N LYS A 333 16.30 2.61 24.96
CA LYS A 333 17.01 3.57 25.85
C LYS A 333 17.47 4.79 25.10
#